data_5a8c9d34c1ae50ed88eb995d5fd026eb
#
_entry.id   5a8c9d34c1ae50ed88eb995d5fd026eb
#
_cell.length_a   1.000
_cell.length_b   1.000
_cell.length_c   1.000
_cell.angle_alpha   90.00
_cell.angle_beta   90.00
_cell.angle_gamma   90.00
#
_symmetry.space_group_name_H-M   'P 1'
#
loop_
_entity.id
_entity.type
_entity.pdbx_description
1 polymer ?
#
loop_
_entity_poly.entity_id
_entity_poly.type
_entity_poly.pdbx_seq_one_letter_code
_entity_poly.pdbx_strand_id
1 'polypeptide(L)'
;MKKVLLAASLLTFGMAAQAQSSVTLYGRLDAGLEYISGLTNGTGGSTHRFKAESGDWGTSLWGMKGVEDIGGGNKVLFQLEGSFNTMTGTGPGGGGLFNRWATVGMSNNQFGTLLLGRELFISNGVWDFDPFGQSNWSSASLVRGRNWPQSSNNVSYQSPKLGGFDFYGQYALSNATSWNGNGTTPQGREGGAQITYTNALFQVRGLYDEIRSPANGQFTDAFAASREYSALVNVFLGQFKIQGAYQAIRTSSAADASVNPTSLDHEWGGVTWQATPAAALIAAVYHVNANKGGGNATIYTIGGSYNLSKRTLLDIQIAHARNSSTANFGLEANAAGAGGPQPDGSFNDNPLPGHSQTGVYAGIQHSF
;
A
#
# COMPACT_ATOMS: atom_id res chain seq x y z
N MET A 1 -46.84 -13.75 -43.63
CA MET A 1 -45.58 -12.98 -43.71
C MET A 1 -45.38 -12.04 -42.51
N LYS A 2 -46.35 -11.30 -41.98
CA LYS A 2 -46.16 -10.38 -40.84
C LYS A 2 -45.78 -11.05 -39.50
N LYS A 3 -46.20 -12.30 -39.24
CA LYS A 3 -45.88 -13.04 -38.01
C LYS A 3 -44.48 -13.63 -38.00
N VAL A 4 -43.89 -13.88 -39.17
CA VAL A 4 -42.49 -14.39 -39.28
C VAL A 4 -41.49 -13.28 -39.12
N LEU A 5 -41.79 -12.06 -39.53
CA LEU A 5 -40.93 -10.87 -39.34
C LEU A 5 -40.88 -10.46 -37.86
N LEU A 6 -41.98 -10.64 -37.09
CA LEU A 6 -41.98 -10.33 -35.64
C LEU A 6 -41.17 -11.36 -34.86
N ALA A 7 -41.17 -12.63 -35.23
CA ALA A 7 -40.36 -13.67 -34.60
C ALA A 7 -38.84 -13.51 -34.91
N ALA A 8 -38.52 -13.08 -36.13
CA ALA A 8 -37.12 -12.80 -36.53
C ALA A 8 -36.56 -11.57 -35.80
N SER A 9 -37.35 -10.52 -35.56
CA SER A 9 -36.92 -9.34 -34.81
C SER A 9 -36.72 -9.64 -33.31
N LEU A 10 -37.53 -10.51 -32.72
CA LEU A 10 -37.38 -10.94 -31.31
C LEU A 10 -36.16 -11.85 -31.14
N LEU A 11 -35.78 -12.67 -32.13
CA LEU A 11 -34.58 -13.50 -32.10
C LEU A 11 -33.27 -12.67 -32.28
N THR A 12 -33.31 -11.58 -33.03
CA THR A 12 -32.17 -10.68 -33.17
C THR A 12 -31.92 -9.84 -31.93
N PHE A 13 -32.95 -9.47 -31.17
CA PHE A 13 -32.78 -8.80 -29.85
C PHE A 13 -32.27 -9.77 -28.77
N GLY A 14 -32.51 -11.06 -28.86
CA GLY A 14 -32.04 -12.07 -27.92
C GLY A 14 -30.54 -12.43 -28.09
N MET A 15 -29.94 -12.14 -29.22
CA MET A 15 -28.50 -12.43 -29.46
C MET A 15 -27.58 -11.25 -29.18
N ALA A 16 -28.11 -10.04 -28.95
CA ALA A 16 -27.31 -8.86 -28.56
C ALA A 16 -27.06 -8.76 -27.05
N ALA A 17 -27.61 -9.68 -26.24
CA ALA A 17 -27.53 -9.61 -24.78
C ALA A 17 -26.61 -10.71 -24.17
N GLN A 18 -25.56 -11.10 -24.86
CA GLN A 18 -24.46 -11.83 -24.20
C GLN A 18 -23.33 -10.84 -23.81
N ALA A 19 -23.69 -9.80 -23.08
CA ALA A 19 -22.72 -9.12 -22.24
C ALA A 19 -22.28 -10.16 -21.19
N GLN A 20 -21.09 -10.72 -21.37
CA GLN A 20 -20.57 -11.73 -20.44
C GLN A 20 -20.15 -11.01 -19.16
N SER A 21 -21.13 -10.78 -18.27
CA SER A 21 -20.90 -10.26 -16.94
C SER A 21 -20.22 -11.34 -16.11
N SER A 22 -19.05 -11.06 -15.57
CA SER A 22 -18.35 -11.97 -14.65
C SER A 22 -18.21 -11.32 -13.28
N VAL A 23 -18.60 -12.05 -12.25
CA VAL A 23 -18.31 -11.68 -10.86
C VAL A 23 -17.36 -12.72 -10.30
N THR A 24 -16.23 -12.25 -9.76
CA THR A 24 -15.21 -13.08 -9.16
C THR A 24 -15.13 -12.77 -7.67
N LEU A 25 -15.30 -13.79 -6.83
CA LEU A 25 -14.92 -13.76 -5.44
C LEU A 25 -13.42 -14.10 -5.35
N TYR A 26 -12.67 -13.34 -4.58
CA TYR A 26 -11.25 -13.56 -4.38
C TYR A 26 -10.83 -13.18 -2.97
N GLY A 27 -9.66 -13.66 -2.56
CA GLY A 27 -9.11 -13.30 -1.27
C GLY A 27 -7.72 -13.82 -1.05
N ARG A 28 -7.17 -13.42 0.09
CA ARG A 28 -5.88 -13.84 0.59
C ARG A 28 -5.93 -13.97 2.10
N LEU A 29 -5.40 -15.06 2.61
CA LEU A 29 -5.14 -15.32 4.02
C LEU A 29 -3.62 -15.27 4.19
N ASP A 30 -3.14 -14.51 5.15
CA ASP A 30 -1.75 -14.43 5.54
C ASP A 30 -1.67 -14.55 7.05
N ALA A 31 -0.89 -15.51 7.53
CA ALA A 31 -0.78 -15.84 8.95
C ALA A 31 0.57 -16.47 9.25
N GLY A 32 1.16 -16.10 10.38
CA GLY A 32 2.46 -16.64 10.78
C GLY A 32 2.76 -16.49 12.26
N LEU A 33 4.01 -16.76 12.59
CA LEU A 33 4.59 -16.58 13.91
C LEU A 33 5.66 -15.51 13.83
N GLU A 34 5.58 -14.56 14.74
CA GLU A 34 6.47 -13.42 14.83
C GLU A 34 7.22 -13.42 16.17
N TYR A 35 8.50 -13.13 16.09
CA TYR A 35 9.32 -12.74 17.23
C TYR A 35 9.93 -11.37 16.99
N ILE A 36 9.76 -10.43 17.91
CA ILE A 36 10.42 -9.12 17.91
C ILE A 36 11.10 -8.89 19.27
N SER A 37 12.36 -8.45 19.22
CA SER A 37 13.14 -7.94 20.35
C SER A 37 13.28 -6.42 20.28
N GLY A 38 13.72 -5.79 21.36
CA GLY A 38 13.94 -4.33 21.40
C GLY A 38 12.68 -3.50 21.52
N LEU A 39 11.56 -4.09 21.89
CA LEU A 39 10.34 -3.37 22.23
C LEU A 39 10.51 -2.62 23.56
N THR A 40 9.88 -1.45 23.72
CA THR A 40 9.85 -0.77 25.02
C THR A 40 9.00 -1.54 26.00
N ASN A 41 9.44 -1.60 27.26
CA ASN A 41 8.65 -2.17 28.36
C ASN A 41 7.86 -1.11 29.17
N GLY A 42 7.87 0.15 28.72
CA GLY A 42 7.19 1.26 29.38
C GLY A 42 7.87 1.79 30.66
N THR A 43 8.93 1.16 31.14
CA THR A 43 9.70 1.56 32.33
C THR A 43 11.12 1.99 32.00
N GLY A 44 11.39 2.31 30.73
CA GLY A 44 12.70 2.72 30.23
C GLY A 44 13.65 1.58 29.86
N GLY A 45 13.16 0.34 29.85
CA GLY A 45 13.89 -0.85 29.41
C GLY A 45 13.36 -1.44 28.10
N SER A 46 14.07 -2.46 27.61
CA SER A 46 13.66 -3.25 26.44
C SER A 46 13.08 -4.60 26.82
N THR A 47 12.18 -5.10 26.00
CA THR A 47 11.58 -6.42 26.11
C THR A 47 11.48 -7.09 24.75
N HIS A 48 10.89 -8.27 24.69
CA HIS A 48 10.63 -9.00 23.45
C HIS A 48 9.20 -9.55 23.46
N ARG A 49 8.70 -9.86 22.27
CA ARG A 49 7.37 -10.47 22.09
C ARG A 49 7.47 -11.62 21.10
N PHE A 50 6.72 -12.68 21.39
CA PHE A 50 6.44 -13.76 20.47
C PHE A 50 4.93 -13.91 20.35
N LYS A 51 4.40 -13.87 19.13
CA LYS A 51 2.95 -13.91 18.89
C LYS A 51 2.63 -14.64 17.57
N ALA A 52 1.39 -15.08 17.46
CA ALA A 52 0.80 -15.33 16.14
C ALA A 52 0.39 -13.99 15.53
N GLU A 53 0.71 -13.81 14.25
CA GLU A 53 0.50 -12.54 13.54
C GLU A 53 -0.28 -12.75 12.25
N SER A 54 -1.00 -11.72 11.86
CA SER A 54 -1.81 -11.68 10.65
C SER A 54 -1.31 -10.57 9.73
N GLY A 55 -0.88 -10.93 8.52
CA GLY A 55 -0.65 -9.95 7.49
C GLY A 55 0.72 -9.30 7.43
N ASP A 56 1.76 -9.89 8.01
CA ASP A 56 3.12 -9.35 7.96
C ASP A 56 3.71 -9.34 6.56
N TRP A 57 3.60 -10.46 5.85
CA TRP A 57 4.05 -10.54 4.45
C TRP A 57 3.04 -9.91 3.49
N GLY A 58 1.75 -10.03 3.80
CA GLY A 58 0.70 -9.44 2.98
C GLY A 58 -0.65 -9.41 3.66
N THR A 59 -1.37 -8.31 3.52
CA THR A 59 -2.69 -8.10 4.13
C THR A 59 -3.65 -9.26 3.88
N SER A 60 -4.25 -9.81 4.92
CA SER A 60 -5.39 -10.73 4.80
C SER A 60 -6.62 -9.94 4.35
N LEU A 61 -7.25 -10.38 3.26
CA LEU A 61 -8.35 -9.67 2.62
C LEU A 61 -9.30 -10.61 1.89
N TRP A 62 -10.50 -10.13 1.64
CA TRP A 62 -11.45 -10.76 0.73
C TRP A 62 -12.18 -9.70 -0.09
N GLY A 63 -12.69 -10.06 -1.24
CA GLY A 63 -13.38 -9.10 -2.08
C GLY A 63 -14.14 -9.75 -3.23
N MET A 64 -14.93 -8.92 -3.88
CA MET A 64 -15.65 -9.22 -5.12
C MET A 64 -15.30 -8.17 -6.16
N LYS A 65 -15.11 -8.59 -7.39
CA LYS A 65 -14.96 -7.70 -8.53
C LYS A 65 -15.75 -8.23 -9.72
N GLY A 66 -16.22 -7.33 -10.54
CA GLY A 66 -16.95 -7.69 -11.72
C GLY A 66 -16.66 -6.79 -12.90
N VAL A 67 -16.90 -7.33 -14.07
CA VAL A 67 -16.75 -6.65 -15.36
C VAL A 67 -17.98 -6.96 -16.19
N GLU A 68 -18.61 -5.92 -16.75
CA GLU A 68 -19.67 -6.00 -17.73
C GLU A 68 -19.21 -5.35 -19.04
N ASP A 69 -19.21 -6.08 -20.14
CA ASP A 69 -18.94 -5.52 -21.46
C ASP A 69 -20.23 -4.91 -22.00
N ILE A 70 -20.25 -3.58 -22.19
CA ILE A 70 -21.40 -2.83 -22.69
C ILE A 70 -21.29 -2.51 -24.19
N GLY A 71 -20.33 -3.12 -24.88
CA GLY A 71 -20.13 -2.95 -26.33
C GLY A 71 -19.27 -1.74 -26.70
N GLY A 72 -18.87 -1.71 -27.96
CA GLY A 72 -18.01 -0.61 -28.48
C GLY A 72 -16.61 -0.53 -27.84
N GLY A 73 -16.13 -1.59 -27.18
CA GLY A 73 -14.88 -1.61 -26.43
C GLY A 73 -14.99 -1.00 -25.03
N ASN A 74 -16.21 -0.68 -24.59
CA ASN A 74 -16.48 -0.11 -23.27
C ASN A 74 -16.89 -1.21 -22.28
N LYS A 75 -16.43 -1.05 -21.04
CA LYS A 75 -16.74 -1.95 -19.93
C LYS A 75 -17.13 -1.15 -18.70
N VAL A 76 -18.07 -1.67 -17.92
CA VAL A 76 -18.33 -1.21 -16.55
C VAL A 76 -17.61 -2.13 -15.59
N LEU A 77 -16.96 -1.55 -14.59
CA LEU A 77 -16.16 -2.26 -13.59
C LEU A 77 -16.71 -1.94 -12.20
N PHE A 78 -16.66 -2.92 -11.30
CA PHE A 78 -16.76 -2.66 -9.87
C PHE A 78 -15.78 -3.51 -9.08
N GLN A 79 -15.37 -3.02 -7.90
CA GLN A 79 -14.56 -3.76 -6.94
C GLN A 79 -14.97 -3.40 -5.53
N LEU A 80 -15.14 -4.42 -4.69
CA LEU A 80 -15.39 -4.32 -3.25
C LEU A 80 -14.36 -5.18 -2.55
N GLU A 81 -13.57 -4.61 -1.61
CA GLU A 81 -12.51 -5.34 -0.91
C GLU A 81 -12.36 -4.84 0.52
N GLY A 82 -12.32 -5.77 1.45
CA GLY A 82 -12.07 -5.52 2.87
C GLY A 82 -10.92 -6.36 3.41
N SER A 83 -10.14 -5.78 4.32
CA SER A 83 -9.14 -6.51 5.09
C SER A 83 -9.73 -7.06 6.38
N PHE A 84 -9.05 -8.04 6.96
CA PHE A 84 -9.41 -8.61 8.27
C PHE A 84 -8.16 -9.19 8.94
N ASN A 85 -8.27 -9.42 10.24
CA ASN A 85 -7.23 -10.08 11.02
C ASN A 85 -7.49 -11.59 11.08
N THR A 86 -6.58 -12.40 10.58
CA THR A 86 -6.71 -13.85 10.51
C THR A 86 -6.68 -14.51 11.90
N MET A 87 -6.00 -13.88 12.88
CA MET A 87 -5.86 -14.43 14.22
C MET A 87 -7.12 -14.24 15.07
N THR A 88 -7.85 -13.13 14.84
CA THR A 88 -9.03 -12.77 15.67
C THR A 88 -10.35 -12.90 14.92
N GLY A 89 -10.32 -12.99 13.57
CA GLY A 89 -11.51 -12.94 12.73
C GLY A 89 -12.16 -11.56 12.68
N THR A 90 -11.56 -10.53 13.27
CA THR A 90 -12.12 -9.17 13.26
C THR A 90 -11.89 -8.50 11.92
N GLY A 91 -12.88 -7.73 11.48
CA GLY A 91 -12.77 -6.83 10.33
C GLY A 91 -11.89 -5.61 10.66
N PRO A 92 -11.68 -4.73 9.67
CA PRO A 92 -10.89 -3.53 9.88
C PRO A 92 -11.59 -2.62 10.89
N GLY A 93 -10.90 -2.21 11.93
CA GLY A 93 -11.40 -1.22 12.88
C GLY A 93 -11.66 0.12 12.16
N GLY A 94 -12.84 0.72 12.34
CA GLY A 94 -13.14 2.10 11.93
C GLY A 94 -13.31 2.39 10.44
N GLY A 95 -12.91 1.49 9.54
CA GLY A 95 -12.87 1.73 8.08
C GLY A 95 -14.07 1.19 7.30
N GLY A 96 -15.01 0.51 7.94
CA GLY A 96 -16.14 -0.18 7.28
C GLY A 96 -15.75 -1.50 6.62
N LEU A 97 -16.76 -2.24 6.14
CA LEU A 97 -16.60 -3.59 5.58
C LEU A 97 -15.64 -3.62 4.37
N PHE A 98 -15.72 -2.61 3.51
CA PHE A 98 -14.89 -2.47 2.31
C PHE A 98 -13.89 -1.35 2.49
N ASN A 99 -13.01 -1.48 3.48
CA ASN A 99 -12.05 -0.45 3.84
C ASN A 99 -10.94 -0.23 2.81
N ARG A 100 -10.70 -1.17 1.88
CA ARG A 100 -9.63 -1.09 0.87
C ARG A 100 -10.14 -0.58 -0.48
N TRP A 101 -11.17 -1.22 -1.02
CA TRP A 101 -11.79 -0.86 -2.30
C TRP A 101 -13.31 -0.88 -2.20
N ALA A 102 -13.93 0.16 -2.71
CA ALA A 102 -15.37 0.24 -2.94
C ALA A 102 -15.59 1.17 -4.14
N THR A 103 -15.45 0.63 -5.35
CA THR A 103 -15.41 1.40 -6.58
C THR A 103 -16.41 0.91 -7.61
N VAL A 104 -16.83 1.84 -8.45
CA VAL A 104 -17.47 1.60 -9.74
C VAL A 104 -16.83 2.50 -10.79
N GLY A 105 -16.78 2.07 -12.03
CA GLY A 105 -16.24 2.90 -13.09
C GLY A 105 -16.36 2.31 -14.46
N MET A 106 -15.70 2.96 -15.40
CA MET A 106 -15.71 2.59 -16.82
C MET A 106 -14.29 2.41 -17.33
N SER A 107 -14.12 1.47 -18.24
CA SER A 107 -12.85 1.23 -18.92
C SER A 107 -13.06 1.13 -20.43
N ASN A 108 -12.09 1.64 -21.17
CA ASN A 108 -12.01 1.49 -22.62
C ASN A 108 -10.54 1.32 -23.01
N ASN A 109 -10.24 0.41 -23.91
CA ASN A 109 -8.86 0.11 -24.29
C ASN A 109 -8.12 1.29 -24.94
N GLN A 110 -8.84 2.25 -25.54
CA GLN A 110 -8.27 3.44 -26.19
C GLN A 110 -8.20 4.64 -25.23
N PHE A 111 -9.15 4.74 -24.31
CA PHE A 111 -9.31 5.91 -23.45
C PHE A 111 -8.91 5.67 -21.99
N GLY A 112 -8.58 4.44 -21.60
CA GLY A 112 -8.19 4.09 -20.24
C GLY A 112 -9.35 3.77 -19.31
N THR A 113 -9.12 3.91 -18.02
CA THR A 113 -10.07 3.53 -16.96
C THR A 113 -10.29 4.70 -16.01
N LEU A 114 -11.55 5.01 -15.76
CA LEU A 114 -12.01 5.99 -14.78
C LEU A 114 -12.76 5.25 -13.66
N LEU A 115 -12.35 5.44 -12.41
CA LEU A 115 -13.01 4.87 -11.24
C LEU A 115 -13.48 5.97 -10.29
N LEU A 116 -14.58 5.68 -9.59
CA LEU A 116 -15.17 6.50 -8.54
C LEU A 116 -15.35 5.66 -7.28
N GLY A 117 -15.02 6.21 -6.12
CA GLY A 117 -15.28 5.55 -4.84
C GLY A 117 -14.09 5.56 -3.90
N ARG A 118 -13.95 4.49 -3.11
CA ARG A 118 -12.82 4.29 -2.20
C ARG A 118 -11.77 3.39 -2.83
N GLU A 119 -10.50 3.78 -2.74
CA GLU A 119 -9.36 3.05 -3.29
C GLU A 119 -8.17 3.07 -2.32
N LEU A 120 -7.20 2.19 -2.54
CA LEU A 120 -5.86 2.42 -2.01
C LEU A 120 -5.31 3.71 -2.61
N PHE A 121 -4.71 4.54 -1.77
CA PHE A 121 -4.14 5.80 -2.25
C PHE A 121 -2.89 5.55 -3.13
N ILE A 122 -2.64 6.46 -4.06
CA ILE A 122 -1.59 6.32 -5.08
C ILE A 122 -0.19 6.04 -4.49
N SER A 123 0.10 6.51 -3.28
CA SER A 123 1.37 6.23 -2.58
C SER A 123 1.62 4.73 -2.35
N ASN A 124 0.57 3.90 -2.29
CA ASN A 124 0.74 2.44 -2.26
C ASN A 124 1.44 1.89 -3.51
N GLY A 125 1.51 2.66 -4.60
CA GLY A 125 2.21 2.26 -5.82
C GLY A 125 3.71 2.05 -5.66
N VAL A 126 4.31 2.43 -4.54
CA VAL A 126 5.73 2.14 -4.25
C VAL A 126 5.97 0.66 -3.97
N TRP A 127 4.95 -0.13 -3.61
CA TRP A 127 5.06 -1.56 -3.34
C TRP A 127 5.62 -2.36 -4.53
N ASP A 128 5.35 -1.95 -5.78
CA ASP A 128 5.88 -2.58 -6.98
C ASP A 128 7.41 -2.51 -7.07
N PHE A 129 8.01 -1.56 -6.34
CA PHE A 129 9.43 -1.23 -6.35
C PHE A 129 10.13 -1.53 -5.02
N ASP A 130 9.43 -2.11 -4.07
CA ASP A 130 9.96 -2.60 -2.79
C ASP A 130 10.20 -4.10 -2.88
N PRO A 131 11.42 -4.61 -2.59
CA PRO A 131 11.72 -6.04 -2.63
C PRO A 131 10.81 -6.90 -1.76
N PHE A 132 10.33 -6.35 -0.63
CA PHE A 132 9.39 -7.01 0.28
C PHE A 132 7.96 -6.51 0.14
N GLY A 133 7.65 -5.73 -0.93
CA GLY A 133 6.30 -5.34 -1.29
C GLY A 133 5.57 -4.49 -0.26
N GLN A 134 6.29 -3.63 0.49
CA GLN A 134 5.75 -2.84 1.60
C GLN A 134 5.18 -3.70 2.76
N SER A 135 5.79 -4.85 3.05
CA SER A 135 5.54 -5.57 4.29
C SER A 135 5.88 -4.73 5.52
N ASN A 136 5.52 -5.16 6.70
CA ASN A 136 5.81 -4.44 7.93
C ASN A 136 7.31 -4.13 8.12
N TRP A 137 8.21 -4.99 7.66
CA TRP A 137 9.66 -4.86 7.87
C TRP A 137 10.40 -4.39 6.63
N SER A 138 9.82 -3.43 5.94
CA SER A 138 10.32 -2.87 4.68
C SER A 138 10.22 -1.33 4.64
N SER A 139 10.05 -0.77 3.45
CA SER A 139 9.96 0.68 3.25
C SER A 139 8.87 1.35 4.11
N ALA A 140 7.76 0.69 4.35
CA ALA A 140 6.64 1.24 5.12
C ALA A 140 7.01 1.54 6.58
N SER A 141 7.91 0.74 7.21
CA SER A 141 8.32 0.92 8.61
C SER A 141 9.04 2.24 8.85
N LEU A 142 9.88 2.68 7.91
CA LEU A 142 10.67 3.90 8.05
C LEU A 142 9.89 5.18 7.73
N VAL A 143 8.70 5.06 7.19
CA VAL A 143 7.76 6.17 6.98
C VAL A 143 6.48 6.00 7.80
N ARG A 144 6.50 5.09 8.77
CA ARG A 144 5.40 4.82 9.71
C ARG A 144 4.07 4.60 9.02
N GLY A 145 4.08 3.85 7.93
CA GLY A 145 2.88 3.55 7.14
C GLY A 145 2.34 4.70 6.29
N ARG A 146 3.09 5.81 6.11
CA ARG A 146 2.70 6.93 5.25
C ARG A 146 2.34 6.47 3.82
N ASN A 147 2.84 5.32 3.39
CA ASN A 147 2.59 4.74 2.07
C ASN A 147 1.36 3.81 2.01
N TRP A 148 0.64 3.61 3.12
CA TRP A 148 -0.49 2.68 3.19
C TRP A 148 -1.90 3.29 3.20
N PRO A 149 -2.11 4.61 3.05
CA PRO A 149 -3.43 5.17 3.19
C PRO A 149 -4.41 4.66 2.14
N GLN A 150 -5.68 4.79 2.45
CA GLN A 150 -6.80 4.60 1.54
C GLN A 150 -7.51 5.94 1.39
N SER A 151 -7.88 6.27 0.17
CA SER A 151 -8.60 7.50 -0.15
C SER A 151 -10.10 7.26 -0.30
N SER A 152 -10.91 8.16 0.21
CA SER A 152 -12.38 8.14 0.10
C SER A 152 -12.89 9.32 -0.73
N ASN A 153 -14.09 9.17 -1.29
CA ASN A 153 -14.66 10.19 -2.18
C ASN A 153 -13.70 10.53 -3.33
N ASN A 154 -13.18 9.50 -3.95
CA ASN A 154 -12.07 9.54 -4.89
C ASN A 154 -12.56 9.46 -6.33
N VAL A 155 -11.80 10.13 -7.21
CA VAL A 155 -11.81 9.96 -8.67
C VAL A 155 -10.41 9.58 -9.08
N SER A 156 -10.26 8.48 -9.81
CA SER A 156 -8.98 8.06 -10.36
C SER A 156 -9.06 7.78 -11.85
N TYR A 157 -7.94 7.98 -12.53
CA TYR A 157 -7.81 7.71 -13.95
C TYR A 157 -6.49 6.99 -14.23
N GLN A 158 -6.60 5.86 -14.94
CA GLN A 158 -5.47 5.11 -15.48
C GLN A 158 -5.49 5.19 -17.00
N SER A 159 -4.41 5.70 -17.60
CA SER A 159 -4.28 5.72 -19.07
C SER A 159 -4.07 4.32 -19.65
N PRO A 160 -4.33 4.13 -20.94
CA PRO A 160 -3.77 3.01 -21.70
C PRO A 160 -2.24 3.06 -21.68
N LYS A 161 -1.60 1.92 -21.93
CA LYS A 161 -0.16 1.86 -22.12
C LYS A 161 0.20 2.28 -23.55
N LEU A 162 1.01 3.33 -23.70
CA LEU A 162 1.41 3.93 -24.96
C LEU A 162 2.94 3.92 -25.11
N GLY A 163 3.49 3.10 -25.98
CA GLY A 163 4.93 3.01 -26.21
C GLY A 163 5.74 2.65 -24.95
N GLY A 164 5.16 1.88 -24.04
CA GLY A 164 5.77 1.53 -22.76
C GLY A 164 5.42 2.47 -21.62
N PHE A 165 4.88 3.65 -21.89
CA PHE A 165 4.43 4.62 -20.88
C PHE A 165 3.00 4.38 -20.47
N ASP A 166 2.70 4.57 -19.19
CA ASP A 166 1.36 4.74 -18.66
C ASP A 166 1.35 5.85 -17.60
N PHE A 167 0.17 6.42 -17.39
CA PHE A 167 -0.10 7.48 -16.42
C PHE A 167 -1.24 7.04 -15.50
N TYR A 168 -1.11 7.29 -14.21
CA TYR A 168 -2.20 7.15 -13.24
C TYR A 168 -2.30 8.43 -12.41
N GLY A 169 -3.51 8.92 -12.21
CA GLY A 169 -3.80 10.06 -11.37
C GLY A 169 -4.99 9.80 -10.46
N GLN A 170 -4.95 10.40 -9.28
CA GLN A 170 -5.95 10.23 -8.24
C GLN A 170 -6.20 11.56 -7.53
N TYR A 171 -7.47 11.88 -7.26
CA TYR A 171 -7.86 13.01 -6.42
C TYR A 171 -9.06 12.64 -5.55
N ALA A 172 -8.92 12.85 -4.26
CA ALA A 172 -9.88 12.45 -3.26
C ALA A 172 -10.25 13.61 -2.34
N LEU A 173 -11.51 13.63 -1.95
CA LEU A 173 -12.01 14.54 -0.92
C LEU A 173 -11.71 14.02 0.49
N SER A 174 -11.30 12.74 0.60
CA SER A 174 -11.03 12.04 1.86
C SER A 174 -12.21 12.15 2.83
N ASN A 175 -12.04 12.82 3.96
CA ASN A 175 -13.10 13.03 4.94
C ASN A 175 -14.13 14.10 4.57
N ALA A 176 -13.94 14.84 3.46
CA ALA A 176 -14.92 15.81 2.97
C ALA A 176 -15.90 15.17 1.99
N THR A 177 -17.12 15.70 1.93
CA THR A 177 -18.19 15.22 1.04
C THR A 177 -18.53 16.22 -0.08
N SER A 178 -17.88 17.39 -0.08
CA SER A 178 -18.16 18.45 -1.03
C SER A 178 -16.90 18.93 -1.74
N TRP A 179 -16.95 19.00 -3.06
CA TRP A 179 -15.86 19.44 -3.92
C TRP A 179 -15.60 20.95 -3.85
N ASN A 180 -16.61 21.74 -3.55
CA ASN A 180 -16.51 23.20 -3.48
C ASN A 180 -16.15 23.73 -2.08
N GLY A 181 -15.87 22.85 -1.14
CA GLY A 181 -15.54 23.22 0.24
C GLY A 181 -16.68 23.80 1.05
N ASN A 182 -17.72 24.28 0.45
CA ASN A 182 -18.99 24.76 1.00
C ASN A 182 -18.90 25.45 2.39
N GLY A 183 -17.81 26.14 2.68
CA GLY A 183 -17.60 26.85 3.95
C GLY A 183 -17.48 25.97 5.19
N THR A 184 -17.60 24.65 5.05
CA THR A 184 -17.44 23.69 6.14
C THR A 184 -16.15 22.89 5.95
N THR A 185 -15.32 22.91 6.93
CA THR A 185 -14.26 21.94 7.10
C THR A 185 -14.85 20.59 7.49
N PRO A 186 -14.40 19.51 6.95
CA PRO A 186 -13.05 19.00 6.91
C PRO A 186 -12.27 19.38 5.63
N GLN A 187 -10.96 19.49 5.75
CA GLN A 187 -10.08 19.98 4.68
C GLN A 187 -9.09 18.93 4.17
N GLY A 188 -9.19 17.70 4.66
CA GLY A 188 -8.39 16.60 4.16
C GLY A 188 -8.65 16.39 2.69
N ARG A 189 -7.67 16.67 1.87
CA ARG A 189 -7.64 16.37 0.45
C ARG A 189 -6.44 15.46 0.23
N GLU A 190 -6.60 14.51 -0.67
CA GLU A 190 -5.53 13.63 -1.08
C GLU A 190 -5.47 13.67 -2.60
N GLY A 191 -4.27 13.71 -3.15
CA GLY A 191 -4.12 13.70 -4.59
C GLY A 191 -2.74 13.30 -5.01
N GLY A 192 -2.60 12.80 -6.22
CA GLY A 192 -1.32 12.39 -6.75
C GLY A 192 -1.37 12.02 -8.21
N ALA A 193 -0.19 11.91 -8.77
CA ALA A 193 0.03 11.50 -10.14
C ALA A 193 1.30 10.69 -10.25
N GLN A 194 1.30 9.69 -11.12
CA GLN A 194 2.49 8.92 -11.46
C GLN A 194 2.58 8.71 -12.96
N ILE A 195 3.82 8.63 -13.42
CA ILE A 195 4.16 8.20 -14.77
C ILE A 195 5.08 6.99 -14.65
N THR A 196 4.78 5.94 -15.41
CA THR A 196 5.58 4.72 -15.43
C THR A 196 6.02 4.43 -16.85
N TYR A 197 7.29 4.08 -17.03
CA TYR A 197 7.80 3.50 -18.26
C TYR A 197 8.25 2.07 -17.99
N THR A 198 7.84 1.14 -18.86
CA THR A 198 8.17 -0.28 -18.71
C THR A 198 8.63 -0.83 -20.06
N ASN A 199 9.76 -1.53 -20.05
CA ASN A 199 10.22 -2.37 -21.13
C ASN A 199 10.67 -3.75 -20.61
N ALA A 200 11.30 -4.57 -21.45
CA ALA A 200 11.72 -5.92 -21.03
C ALA A 200 12.86 -5.93 -20.00
N LEU A 201 13.68 -4.88 -19.94
CA LEU A 201 14.86 -4.81 -19.09
C LEU A 201 14.59 -4.06 -17.79
N PHE A 202 13.78 -3.01 -17.82
CA PHE A 202 13.54 -2.17 -16.65
C PHE A 202 12.16 -1.53 -16.63
N GLN A 203 11.75 -1.13 -15.45
CA GLN A 203 10.59 -0.28 -15.19
C GLN A 203 11.04 0.88 -14.31
N VAL A 204 10.64 2.10 -14.67
CA VAL A 204 10.88 3.30 -13.87
C VAL A 204 9.57 4.03 -13.62
N ARG A 205 9.42 4.62 -12.43
CA ARG A 205 8.24 5.39 -12.05
C ARG A 205 8.66 6.68 -11.35
N GLY A 206 8.12 7.80 -11.80
CA GLY A 206 8.05 9.04 -11.03
C GLY A 206 6.66 9.13 -10.41
N LEU A 207 6.60 9.40 -9.11
CA LEU A 207 5.36 9.54 -8.36
C LEU A 207 5.39 10.81 -7.52
N TYR A 208 4.31 11.57 -7.55
CA TYR A 208 4.02 12.66 -6.64
C TYR A 208 2.69 12.41 -5.95
N ASP A 209 2.65 12.62 -4.64
CA ASP A 209 1.40 12.64 -3.91
C ASP A 209 1.38 13.69 -2.79
N GLU A 210 0.17 14.04 -2.36
CA GLU A 210 -0.06 14.89 -1.21
C GLU A 210 -1.25 14.39 -0.40
N ILE A 211 -1.08 14.40 0.92
CA ILE A 211 -2.15 14.19 1.91
C ILE A 211 -2.20 15.41 2.80
N ARG A 212 -3.37 16.04 2.88
CA ARG A 212 -3.61 17.22 3.70
C ARG A 212 -4.25 16.85 5.03
N SER A 213 -3.88 17.57 6.07
CA SER A 213 -4.50 17.41 7.40
C SER A 213 -6.02 17.64 7.31
N PRO A 214 -6.84 16.71 7.83
CA PRO A 214 -8.28 16.89 7.83
C PRO A 214 -8.75 18.06 8.72
N ALA A 215 -7.92 18.50 9.66
CA ALA A 215 -8.26 19.58 10.57
C ALA A 215 -8.14 20.99 9.94
N ASN A 216 -7.11 21.20 9.08
CA ASN A 216 -6.80 22.56 8.60
C ASN A 216 -6.33 22.63 7.14
N GLY A 217 -6.27 21.50 6.43
CA GLY A 217 -5.83 21.45 5.03
C GLY A 217 -4.34 21.69 4.81
N GLN A 218 -3.55 21.75 5.87
CA GLN A 218 -2.12 22.02 5.81
C GLN A 218 -1.30 20.72 5.77
N PHE A 219 -0.02 20.86 5.45
CA PHE A 219 0.96 19.76 5.53
C PHE A 219 1.72 19.89 6.84
N THR A 220 1.22 19.23 7.87
CA THR A 220 1.64 19.45 9.26
C THR A 220 2.35 18.28 9.90
N ASP A 221 2.39 17.11 9.23
CA ASP A 221 2.98 15.89 9.77
C ASP A 221 3.63 15.09 8.63
N ALA A 222 4.92 14.83 8.75
CA ALA A 222 5.68 14.08 7.73
C ALA A 222 5.16 12.65 7.54
N PHE A 223 4.54 12.06 8.56
CA PHE A 223 4.04 10.68 8.53
C PHE A 223 2.54 10.56 8.23
N ALA A 224 1.80 11.67 8.15
CA ALA A 224 0.35 11.65 7.96
C ALA A 224 -0.15 12.72 6.99
N ALA A 225 0.35 13.95 7.07
CA ALA A 225 -0.11 15.09 6.28
C ALA A 225 1.09 15.79 5.62
N SER A 226 1.51 15.31 4.49
CA SER A 226 2.75 15.68 3.81
C SER A 226 2.64 15.57 2.29
N ARG A 227 3.64 16.08 1.59
CA ARG A 227 3.90 15.83 0.17
C ARG A 227 5.00 14.79 0.03
N GLU A 228 4.87 13.94 -0.96
CA GLU A 228 5.87 12.92 -1.29
C GLU A 228 6.26 13.01 -2.76
N TYR A 229 7.56 12.92 -3.02
CA TYR A 229 8.16 12.86 -4.35
C TYR A 229 9.00 11.61 -4.42
N SER A 230 8.67 10.70 -5.33
CA SER A 230 9.35 9.41 -5.44
C SER A 230 9.90 9.14 -6.83
N ALA A 231 11.12 8.63 -6.87
CA ALA A 231 11.76 8.06 -8.06
C ALA A 231 12.06 6.58 -7.80
N LEU A 232 11.53 5.71 -8.63
CA LEU A 232 11.47 4.27 -8.38
C LEU A 232 11.98 3.51 -9.60
N VAL A 233 12.74 2.42 -9.39
CA VAL A 233 13.31 1.60 -10.47
C VAL A 233 13.25 0.11 -10.15
N ASN A 234 12.87 -0.67 -11.15
CA ASN A 234 13.06 -2.13 -11.23
C ASN A 234 13.96 -2.44 -12.41
N VAL A 235 14.92 -3.34 -12.23
CA VAL A 235 15.75 -3.89 -13.32
C VAL A 235 15.58 -5.41 -13.34
N PHE A 236 15.31 -5.98 -14.51
CA PHE A 236 15.02 -7.41 -14.71
C PHE A 236 16.20 -8.08 -15.42
N LEU A 237 16.94 -8.93 -14.71
CA LEU A 237 18.15 -9.60 -15.20
C LEU A 237 18.01 -11.12 -15.07
N GLY A 238 17.25 -11.73 -15.98
CA GLY A 238 17.00 -13.17 -15.95
C GLY A 238 16.29 -13.60 -14.65
N GLN A 239 17.00 -14.29 -13.77
CA GLN A 239 16.48 -14.74 -12.48
C GLN A 239 16.55 -13.67 -11.38
N PHE A 240 17.13 -12.51 -11.65
CA PHE A 240 17.28 -11.44 -10.68
C PHE A 240 16.36 -10.27 -11.02
N LYS A 241 15.68 -9.74 -9.99
CA LYS A 241 15.00 -8.44 -10.00
C LYS A 241 15.72 -7.55 -9.01
N ILE A 242 16.32 -6.45 -9.51
CA ILE A 242 16.96 -5.43 -8.68
C ILE A 242 15.99 -4.28 -8.56
N GLN A 243 15.77 -3.78 -7.36
CA GLN A 243 14.81 -2.73 -7.05
C GLN A 243 15.50 -1.62 -6.28
N GLY A 244 15.12 -0.38 -6.54
CA GLY A 244 15.62 0.77 -5.81
C GLY A 244 14.66 1.94 -5.88
N ALA A 245 14.73 2.79 -4.86
CA ALA A 245 13.88 3.96 -4.76
C ALA A 245 14.51 5.07 -3.93
N TYR A 246 14.07 6.29 -4.21
CA TYR A 246 14.27 7.46 -3.39
C TYR A 246 12.94 8.19 -3.22
N GLN A 247 12.58 8.50 -1.97
CA GLN A 247 11.40 9.25 -1.59
C GLN A 247 11.80 10.49 -0.79
N ALA A 248 11.30 11.65 -1.17
CA ALA A 248 11.44 12.89 -0.43
C ALA A 248 10.08 13.31 0.16
N ILE A 249 9.91 13.17 1.47
CA ILE A 249 8.69 13.54 2.17
C ILE A 249 8.89 14.92 2.80
N ARG A 250 7.93 15.84 2.60
CA ARG A 250 8.05 17.26 2.98
C ARG A 250 6.75 17.79 3.59
N THR A 251 6.88 18.54 4.67
CA THR A 251 5.79 19.35 5.25
C THR A 251 6.08 20.85 5.12
N SER A 252 5.07 21.69 5.12
CA SER A 252 5.23 23.16 5.10
C SER A 252 5.19 23.78 6.49
N SER A 253 4.57 23.09 7.44
CA SER A 253 4.57 23.45 8.87
C SER A 253 4.46 22.16 9.67
N ALA A 254 5.05 22.09 10.85
CA ALA A 254 4.74 21.06 11.81
C ALA A 254 3.96 21.67 12.96
N ALA A 255 3.00 20.95 13.53
CA ALA A 255 2.21 21.43 14.66
C ALA A 255 3.11 21.77 15.86
N ASP A 256 4.24 21.06 15.98
CA ASP A 256 5.37 21.40 16.85
C ASP A 256 6.68 21.11 16.11
N ALA A 257 7.15 22.13 15.38
CA ALA A 257 8.37 22.03 14.57
C ALA A 257 9.64 21.89 15.40
N SER A 258 9.58 21.99 16.71
CA SER A 258 10.72 21.79 17.60
C SER A 258 11.04 20.33 17.86
N VAL A 259 10.05 19.43 17.72
CA VAL A 259 10.17 18.01 18.07
C VAL A 259 9.78 17.04 16.93
N ASN A 260 9.08 17.52 15.89
CA ASN A 260 8.65 16.69 14.78
C ASN A 260 9.43 17.01 13.50
N PRO A 261 9.86 16.00 12.73
CA PRO A 261 10.53 16.23 11.46
C PRO A 261 9.58 16.89 10.46
N THR A 262 10.15 17.79 9.67
CA THR A 262 9.45 18.45 8.55
C THR A 262 9.93 17.95 7.19
N SER A 263 11.00 17.17 7.18
CA SER A 263 11.48 16.45 6.00
C SER A 263 12.01 15.08 6.38
N LEU A 264 11.73 14.13 5.51
CA LEU A 264 12.32 12.80 5.51
C LEU A 264 12.88 12.56 4.12
N ASP A 265 14.11 12.07 4.05
CA ASP A 265 14.69 11.47 2.86
C ASP A 265 14.78 9.96 3.12
N HIS A 266 14.08 9.20 2.31
CA HIS A 266 13.93 7.76 2.46
C HIS A 266 14.38 7.08 1.18
N GLU A 267 15.25 6.09 1.31
CA GLU A 267 15.84 5.38 0.20
C GLU A 267 15.95 3.90 0.49
N TRP A 268 15.86 3.09 -0.55
CA TRP A 268 16.10 1.65 -0.44
C TRP A 268 16.64 1.05 -1.70
N GLY A 269 17.27 -0.10 -1.52
CA GLY A 269 17.71 -0.96 -2.59
C GLY A 269 17.67 -2.42 -2.16
N GLY A 270 17.40 -3.30 -3.12
CA GLY A 270 17.39 -4.73 -2.84
C GLY A 270 17.32 -5.58 -4.08
N VAL A 271 17.44 -6.88 -3.86
CA VAL A 271 17.46 -7.90 -4.92
C VAL A 271 16.57 -9.07 -4.55
N THR A 272 15.80 -9.52 -5.51
CA THR A 272 15.10 -10.80 -5.48
C THR A 272 15.78 -11.74 -6.45
N TRP A 273 16.20 -12.92 -5.99
CA TRP A 273 16.72 -14.00 -6.80
C TRP A 273 15.69 -15.14 -6.86
N GLN A 274 15.16 -15.40 -8.05
CA GLN A 274 14.31 -16.55 -8.33
C GLN A 274 15.20 -17.79 -8.47
N ALA A 275 15.58 -18.40 -7.34
CA ALA A 275 16.54 -19.51 -7.29
C ALA A 275 16.01 -20.76 -7.99
N THR A 276 14.70 -21.01 -7.90
CA THR A 276 13.97 -22.05 -8.64
C THR A 276 12.58 -21.51 -9.03
N PRO A 277 11.80 -22.19 -9.88
CA PRO A 277 10.42 -21.78 -10.15
C PRO A 277 9.53 -21.68 -8.90
N ALA A 278 9.88 -22.39 -7.82
CA ALA A 278 9.12 -22.37 -6.57
C ALA A 278 9.73 -21.49 -5.48
N ALA A 279 11.05 -21.21 -5.52
CA ALA A 279 11.77 -20.56 -4.43
C ALA A 279 12.33 -19.20 -4.85
N ALA A 280 12.06 -18.15 -4.08
CA ALA A 280 12.68 -16.84 -4.20
C ALA A 280 13.42 -16.48 -2.90
N LEU A 281 14.60 -15.88 -3.03
CA LEU A 281 15.37 -15.30 -1.94
C LEU A 281 15.46 -13.79 -2.14
N ILE A 282 15.33 -13.03 -1.06
CA ILE A 282 15.23 -11.58 -1.08
C ILE A 282 16.18 -10.98 -0.07
N ALA A 283 16.86 -9.91 -0.45
CA ALA A 283 17.66 -9.09 0.46
C ALA A 283 17.45 -7.62 0.12
N ALA A 284 17.30 -6.78 1.15
CA ALA A 284 17.08 -5.35 0.99
C ALA A 284 17.66 -4.54 2.15
N VAL A 285 17.98 -3.28 1.86
CA VAL A 285 18.37 -2.26 2.83
C VAL A 285 17.47 -1.04 2.61
N TYR A 286 16.91 -0.52 3.69
CA TYR A 286 16.06 0.66 3.74
C TYR A 286 16.70 1.68 4.67
N HIS A 287 16.76 2.94 4.26
CA HIS A 287 17.34 4.01 5.08
C HIS A 287 16.44 5.24 5.07
N VAL A 288 16.30 5.88 6.23
CA VAL A 288 15.63 7.16 6.36
C VAL A 288 16.49 8.15 7.11
N ASN A 289 16.47 9.39 6.65
CA ASN A 289 17.07 10.52 7.33
C ASN A 289 16.01 11.58 7.60
N ALA A 290 15.75 11.86 8.87
CA ALA A 290 14.75 12.82 9.34
C ALA A 290 15.44 14.05 9.94
N ASN A 291 15.00 15.25 9.55
CA ASN A 291 15.54 16.49 10.09
C ASN A 291 15.04 16.76 11.53
N LYS A 292 15.48 17.90 12.11
CA LYS A 292 15.06 18.45 13.40
C LYS A 292 15.11 17.43 14.55
N GLY A 293 16.22 16.68 14.61
CA GLY A 293 16.44 15.72 15.68
C GLY A 293 15.69 14.40 15.52
N GLY A 294 14.92 14.20 14.42
CA GLY A 294 14.28 12.93 14.12
C GLY A 294 15.27 11.79 13.88
N GLY A 295 16.53 12.15 13.57
CA GLY A 295 17.62 11.20 13.40
C GLY A 295 17.52 10.38 12.13
N ASN A 296 18.28 9.29 12.07
CA ASN A 296 18.23 8.35 10.96
C ASN A 296 18.07 6.91 11.44
N ALA A 297 17.55 6.08 10.56
CA ALA A 297 17.41 4.66 10.81
C ALA A 297 17.70 3.85 9.55
N THR A 298 18.21 2.64 9.75
CA THR A 298 18.45 1.69 8.66
C THR A 298 17.83 0.35 9.03
N ILE A 299 17.06 -0.23 8.12
CA ILE A 299 16.56 -1.60 8.23
C ILE A 299 17.30 -2.47 7.23
N TYR A 300 17.83 -3.58 7.70
CA TYR A 300 18.40 -4.65 6.89
C TYR A 300 17.41 -5.81 6.93
N THR A 301 16.93 -6.25 5.79
CA THR A 301 15.95 -7.34 5.69
C THR A 301 16.44 -8.41 4.73
N ILE A 302 16.38 -9.65 5.18
CA ILE A 302 16.57 -10.84 4.35
C ILE A 302 15.35 -11.75 4.50
N GLY A 303 15.05 -12.50 3.47
CA GLY A 303 13.91 -13.40 3.52
C GLY A 303 13.73 -14.17 2.24
N GLY A 304 12.57 -14.75 2.08
CA GLY A 304 12.22 -15.47 0.87
C GLY A 304 10.87 -16.15 0.97
N SER A 305 10.47 -16.72 -0.14
CA SER A 305 9.23 -17.48 -0.24
C SER A 305 9.42 -18.79 -0.95
N TYR A 306 8.58 -19.77 -0.62
CA TYR A 306 8.52 -21.05 -1.29
C TYR A 306 7.07 -21.41 -1.68
N ASN A 307 6.80 -21.45 -2.97
CA ASN A 307 5.49 -21.78 -3.50
C ASN A 307 5.19 -23.28 -3.38
N LEU A 308 4.27 -23.64 -2.50
CA LEU A 308 3.72 -25.01 -2.40
C LEU A 308 2.77 -25.31 -3.56
N SER A 309 2.10 -24.29 -4.06
CA SER A 309 1.20 -24.33 -5.22
C SER A 309 1.10 -22.94 -5.87
N LYS A 310 0.28 -22.83 -6.92
CA LYS A 310 -0.04 -21.51 -7.53
C LYS A 310 -0.75 -20.54 -6.58
N ARG A 311 -1.34 -21.03 -5.49
CA ARG A 311 -2.16 -20.25 -4.55
C ARG A 311 -1.62 -20.24 -3.13
N THR A 312 -0.63 -21.07 -2.81
CA THR A 312 -0.12 -21.24 -1.44
C THR A 312 1.39 -21.12 -1.44
N LEU A 313 1.91 -20.24 -0.60
CA LEU A 313 3.34 -20.09 -0.35
C LEU A 313 3.64 -20.12 1.15
N LEU A 314 4.84 -20.54 1.48
CA LEU A 314 5.50 -20.32 2.76
C LEU A 314 6.44 -19.13 2.59
N ASP A 315 6.58 -18.32 3.63
CA ASP A 315 7.47 -17.18 3.65
C ASP A 315 8.26 -17.09 4.97
N ILE A 316 9.39 -16.42 4.89
CA ILE A 316 10.23 -16.09 6.04
C ILE A 316 10.82 -14.69 5.82
N GLN A 317 10.89 -13.92 6.90
CA GLN A 317 11.51 -12.59 6.93
C GLN A 317 12.30 -12.43 8.22
N ILE A 318 13.52 -11.92 8.10
CA ILE A 318 14.40 -11.57 9.23
C ILE A 318 14.83 -10.13 8.98
N ALA A 319 14.60 -9.26 9.95
CA ALA A 319 14.94 -7.86 9.83
C ALA A 319 15.64 -7.33 11.08
N HIS A 320 16.54 -6.36 10.88
CA HIS A 320 17.22 -5.63 11.93
C HIS A 320 17.13 -4.13 11.66
N ALA A 321 16.46 -3.41 12.56
CA ALA A 321 16.36 -1.96 12.54
C ALA A 321 17.42 -1.36 13.47
N ARG A 322 18.24 -0.44 12.94
CA ARG A 322 19.25 0.30 13.66
C ARG A 322 18.93 1.78 13.64
N ASN A 323 18.86 2.39 14.80
CA ASN A 323 18.55 3.80 14.99
C ASN A 323 19.78 4.61 15.43
N SER A 324 19.89 5.87 14.97
CA SER A 324 20.75 6.87 15.57
C SER A 324 20.22 7.28 16.95
N SER A 325 21.01 7.97 17.74
CA SER A 325 20.72 8.27 19.15
C SER A 325 19.38 8.95 19.42
N THR A 326 18.83 9.66 18.45
CA THR A 326 17.54 10.37 18.58
C THR A 326 16.40 9.68 17.84
N ALA A 327 16.69 8.73 16.97
CA ALA A 327 15.70 8.01 16.18
C ALA A 327 15.10 6.84 16.97
N ASN A 328 13.84 6.52 16.68
CA ASN A 328 13.12 5.40 17.29
C ASN A 328 12.19 4.70 16.28
N PHE A 329 12.65 4.56 15.04
CA PHE A 329 11.91 3.81 14.02
C PHE A 329 11.89 2.33 14.39
N GLY A 330 10.71 1.73 14.35
CA GLY A 330 10.50 0.30 14.62
C GLY A 330 10.34 -0.51 13.34
N LEU A 331 10.35 -1.83 13.49
CA LEU A 331 10.08 -2.77 12.40
C LEU A 331 8.59 -2.73 12.00
N GLU A 332 7.70 -2.70 12.96
CA GLU A 332 6.28 -2.48 12.71
C GLU A 332 6.07 -1.07 12.15
N ALA A 333 5.22 -0.92 11.15
CA ALA A 333 4.91 0.38 10.56
C ALA A 333 3.94 1.19 11.44
N ASN A 334 4.31 1.38 12.69
CA ASN A 334 3.47 1.96 13.73
C ASN A 334 3.40 3.49 13.69
N ALA A 335 2.39 4.02 14.37
CA ALA A 335 2.18 5.44 14.53
C ALA A 335 3.41 6.14 15.13
N ALA A 336 3.47 7.45 14.91
CA ALA A 336 4.52 8.33 15.42
C ALA A 336 4.63 8.28 16.95
N GLY A 337 5.82 8.46 17.46
CA GLY A 337 6.11 8.67 18.87
C GLY A 337 7.13 7.71 19.45
N ALA A 338 7.80 8.15 20.50
CA ALA A 338 8.60 7.27 21.35
C ALA A 338 7.71 6.18 21.94
N GLY A 339 8.27 4.99 22.10
CA GLY A 339 7.58 3.91 22.79
C GLY A 339 6.99 4.41 24.11
N GLY A 340 5.69 4.54 24.18
CA GLY A 340 4.95 5.05 25.31
C GLY A 340 3.55 4.44 25.38
N PRO A 341 2.90 4.58 26.53
CA PRO A 341 1.54 4.07 26.65
C PRO A 341 0.62 4.78 25.65
N GLN A 342 -0.15 3.99 24.92
CA GLN A 342 -1.23 4.46 24.11
C GLN A 342 -2.47 4.73 24.98
N PRO A 343 -3.47 5.51 24.51
CA PRO A 343 -4.69 5.77 25.28
C PRO A 343 -5.47 4.52 25.68
N ASP A 344 -5.28 3.41 24.97
CA ASP A 344 -5.90 2.11 25.25
C ASP A 344 -5.09 1.26 26.24
N GLY A 345 -3.98 1.78 26.77
CA GLY A 345 -3.10 1.10 27.71
C GLY A 345 -2.05 0.19 27.04
N SER A 346 -2.05 0.05 25.73
CA SER A 346 -0.98 -0.64 24.99
C SER A 346 0.25 0.24 24.86
N PHE A 347 1.37 -0.35 24.43
CA PHE A 347 2.57 0.38 24.04
C PHE A 347 2.71 0.29 22.52
N ASN A 348 3.21 1.35 21.88
CA ASN A 348 3.59 1.23 20.50
C ASN A 348 4.84 0.32 20.39
N ASP A 349 4.99 -0.33 19.27
CA ASP A 349 6.05 -1.31 19.04
C ASP A 349 7.40 -0.68 18.62
N ASN A 350 7.56 0.64 18.76
CA ASN A 350 8.81 1.31 18.49
C ASN A 350 9.82 1.06 19.63
N PRO A 351 11.12 0.99 19.31
CA PRO A 351 12.17 0.92 20.33
C PRO A 351 12.32 2.26 21.06
N LEU A 352 13.06 2.26 22.14
CA LEU A 352 13.54 3.51 22.74
C LEU A 352 14.49 4.24 21.76
N PRO A 353 14.60 5.58 21.83
CA PRO A 353 15.54 6.34 21.02
C PRO A 353 16.97 5.79 21.09
N GLY A 354 17.61 5.61 19.95
CA GLY A 354 18.94 5.02 19.83
C GLY A 354 19.02 3.50 19.96
N HIS A 355 17.92 2.83 20.21
CA HIS A 355 17.89 1.38 20.36
C HIS A 355 17.52 0.67 19.05
N SER A 356 18.01 -0.55 18.90
CA SER A 356 17.75 -1.40 17.73
C SER A 356 16.62 -2.38 18.01
N GLN A 357 16.00 -2.88 16.93
CA GLN A 357 15.05 -3.99 16.95
C GLN A 357 15.53 -5.11 16.04
N THR A 358 15.20 -6.35 16.39
CA THR A 358 15.38 -7.50 15.51
C THR A 358 14.09 -8.30 15.51
N GLY A 359 13.62 -8.65 14.31
CA GLY A 359 12.42 -9.44 14.11
C GLY A 359 12.70 -10.68 13.27
N VAL A 360 11.95 -11.75 13.54
CA VAL A 360 11.88 -12.98 12.75
C VAL A 360 10.42 -13.32 12.56
N TYR A 361 10.00 -13.48 11.31
CA TYR A 361 8.65 -13.90 10.93
C TYR A 361 8.74 -15.14 10.05
N ALA A 362 7.83 -16.07 10.23
CA ALA A 362 7.63 -17.22 9.34
C ALA A 362 6.13 -17.48 9.21
N GLY A 363 5.66 -17.55 7.97
CA GLY A 363 4.24 -17.57 7.68
C GLY A 363 3.82 -18.48 6.53
N ILE A 364 2.52 -18.51 6.33
CA ILE A 364 1.85 -19.12 5.20
C ILE A 364 0.84 -18.15 4.61
N GLN A 365 0.87 -18.03 3.29
CA GLN A 365 -0.11 -17.25 2.55
C GLN A 365 -0.90 -18.14 1.61
N HIS A 366 -2.22 -17.98 1.59
CA HIS A 366 -3.12 -18.70 0.67
C HIS A 366 -4.08 -17.74 -0.02
N SER A 367 -4.12 -17.81 -1.36
CA SER A 367 -5.06 -17.04 -2.20
C SER A 367 -6.13 -17.94 -2.78
N PHE A 368 -7.37 -17.47 -2.87
CA PHE A 368 -8.53 -18.19 -3.42
C PHE A 368 -9.33 -17.36 -4.42
#